data_72c128e9627c7228afc4bec30d26d28d
#
_entry.id   72c128e9627c7228afc4bec30d26d28d
#
_cell.length_a   1.000
_cell.length_b   1.000
_cell.length_c   1.000
_cell.angle_alpha   90.00
_cell.angle_beta   90.00
_cell.angle_gamma   90.00
#
_symmetry.space_group_name_H-M   'P 1'
#
loop_
_entity.id
_entity.type
_entity.pdbx_description
1 polymer ?
#
loop_
_entity_poly.entity_id
_entity_poly.type
_entity_poly.pdbx_seq_one_letter_code
_entity_poly.pdbx_strand_id
1 'polypeptide(L)'
;MAKYLVIVESPAKVKTIKKFLGSQYEVAASNGHVRDLPKSTLGIDVEHDYEPKYITIRGKGDILANLRKEVKKAEKIYLATDPDREGEAISWHLYYALKLEDKKVYRITFNEITKNAVKESLKNAREINMNLVDAQQARRALDRMVGYRISPLLWAKIKRGLSAGRVQSVALRIICDREDEINAFVPEEYWTL
;
A
#
# COMPACT_ATOMS: atom_id res chain seq x y z
N MET A 1 13.56 -20.25 -20.30
CA MET A 1 13.47 -18.94 -19.60
C MET A 1 12.04 -18.73 -19.14
N ALA A 2 11.84 -18.10 -17.99
CA ALA A 2 10.47 -17.78 -17.52
C ALA A 2 9.81 -16.80 -18.49
N LYS A 3 8.57 -17.10 -18.90
CA LYS A 3 7.81 -16.26 -19.84
C LYS A 3 7.01 -15.17 -19.12
N TYR A 4 6.68 -15.39 -17.85
CA TYR A 4 5.77 -14.57 -17.08
C TYR A 4 6.46 -14.06 -15.81
N LEU A 5 6.24 -12.79 -15.48
CA LEU A 5 6.72 -12.18 -14.26
C LEU A 5 5.53 -11.90 -13.33
N VAL A 6 5.63 -12.37 -12.09
CA VAL A 6 4.68 -12.05 -11.02
C VAL A 6 5.38 -11.15 -10.01
N ILE A 7 4.84 -9.96 -9.78
CA ILE A 7 5.39 -9.01 -8.80
C ILE A 7 4.47 -8.99 -7.59
N VAL A 8 5.01 -9.39 -6.44
CA VAL A 8 4.34 -9.36 -5.13
C VAL A 8 4.87 -8.20 -4.29
N GLU A 9 4.16 -7.84 -3.24
CA GLU A 9 4.60 -6.73 -2.37
C GLU A 9 5.67 -7.14 -1.35
N SER A 10 5.71 -8.43 -0.93
CA SER A 10 6.58 -8.91 0.16
C SER A 10 7.48 -10.06 -0.29
N PRO A 11 8.77 -10.06 0.10
CA PRO A 11 9.69 -11.16 -0.17
C PRO A 11 9.26 -12.49 0.42
N ALA A 12 8.54 -12.47 1.55
CA ALA A 12 8.03 -13.67 2.21
C ALA A 12 7.10 -14.50 1.30
N LYS A 13 6.34 -13.82 0.43
CA LYS A 13 5.39 -14.46 -0.51
C LYS A 13 6.10 -15.12 -1.71
N VAL A 14 7.31 -14.68 -2.06
CA VAL A 14 8.02 -15.07 -3.30
C VAL A 14 8.24 -16.58 -3.41
N LYS A 15 8.85 -17.19 -2.39
CA LYS A 15 9.20 -18.64 -2.42
C LYS A 15 7.96 -19.51 -2.57
N THR A 16 6.91 -19.21 -1.82
CA THR A 16 5.67 -20.00 -1.80
C THR A 16 4.93 -19.89 -3.12
N ILE A 17 4.76 -18.67 -3.64
CA ILE A 17 4.05 -18.44 -4.92
C ILE A 17 4.84 -19.05 -6.08
N LYS A 18 6.17 -18.90 -6.10
CA LYS A 18 7.02 -19.52 -7.15
C LYS A 18 6.87 -21.05 -7.17
N LYS A 19 6.80 -21.70 -5.98
CA LYS A 19 6.56 -23.14 -5.87
C LYS A 19 5.21 -23.56 -6.45
N PHE A 20 4.18 -22.72 -6.33
CA PHE A 20 2.83 -23.02 -6.85
C PHE A 20 2.69 -22.82 -8.34
N LEU A 21 3.43 -21.86 -8.92
CA LEU A 21 3.31 -21.46 -10.32
C LEU A 21 4.22 -22.25 -11.28
N GLY A 22 5.34 -22.78 -10.77
CA GLY A 22 6.28 -23.56 -11.57
C GLY A 22 7.27 -22.71 -12.41
N SER A 23 8.05 -23.37 -13.29
CA SER A 23 9.21 -22.80 -13.96
C SER A 23 8.93 -21.73 -15.02
N GLN A 24 7.69 -21.66 -15.51
CA GLN A 24 7.33 -20.63 -16.51
C GLN A 24 7.15 -19.23 -15.89
N TYR A 25 7.06 -19.15 -14.57
CA TYR A 25 6.85 -17.91 -13.84
C TYR A 25 8.10 -17.53 -13.05
N GLU A 26 8.56 -16.31 -13.24
CA GLU A 26 9.47 -15.66 -12.29
C GLU A 26 8.65 -14.87 -11.28
N VAL A 27 9.05 -14.92 -10.02
CA VAL A 27 8.35 -14.19 -8.95
C VAL A 27 9.34 -13.27 -8.26
N ALA A 28 9.02 -12.00 -8.20
CA ALA A 28 9.85 -10.97 -7.59
C ALA A 28 9.03 -10.10 -6.61
N ALA A 29 9.70 -9.46 -5.66
CA ALA A 29 9.05 -8.59 -4.68
C ALA A 29 9.43 -7.13 -4.87
N SER A 30 8.45 -6.22 -4.69
CA SER A 30 8.67 -4.77 -4.64
C SER A 30 9.12 -4.28 -3.26
N ASN A 31 8.96 -5.09 -2.23
CA ASN A 31 9.19 -4.72 -0.83
C ASN A 31 8.32 -3.53 -0.40
N GLY A 32 7.02 -3.59 -0.69
CA GLY A 32 6.05 -2.53 -0.44
C GLY A 32 6.06 -1.43 -1.50
N HIS A 33 5.71 -0.22 -1.10
CA HIS A 33 5.68 0.94 -2.02
C HIS A 33 7.05 1.27 -2.60
N VAL A 34 7.08 1.65 -3.87
CA VAL A 34 8.30 2.08 -4.59
C VAL A 34 8.32 3.59 -4.86
N ARG A 35 7.15 4.26 -4.80
CA ARG A 35 6.98 5.70 -4.92
C ARG A 35 6.15 6.21 -3.75
N ASP A 36 6.42 7.44 -3.33
CA ASP A 36 5.63 8.16 -2.32
C ASP A 36 5.79 9.68 -2.52
N LEU A 37 5.01 10.45 -1.79
CA LEU A 37 5.15 11.91 -1.72
C LEU A 37 6.50 12.28 -1.07
N PRO A 38 7.13 13.40 -1.45
CA PRO A 38 8.37 13.88 -0.84
C PRO A 38 8.22 14.05 0.68
N LYS A 39 9.26 13.67 1.45
CA LYS A 39 9.21 13.79 2.92
C LYS A 39 9.38 15.23 3.42
N SER A 40 10.06 16.08 2.67
CA SER A 40 10.40 17.45 3.08
C SER A 40 9.38 18.52 2.69
N THR A 41 8.43 18.18 1.83
CA THR A 41 7.41 19.12 1.32
C THR A 41 6.02 18.50 1.39
N LEU A 42 4.99 19.32 1.22
CA LEU A 42 3.60 18.83 1.13
C LEU A 42 3.47 17.79 0.00
N GLY A 43 4.10 18.05 -1.15
CA GLY A 43 4.08 17.15 -2.30
C GLY A 43 2.72 17.03 -2.98
N ILE A 44 1.82 17.96 -2.72
CA ILE A 44 0.47 18.04 -3.28
C ILE A 44 0.27 19.47 -3.75
N ASP A 45 -0.17 19.63 -4.98
CA ASP A 45 -0.50 20.93 -5.55
C ASP A 45 -1.95 21.28 -5.22
N VAL A 46 -2.15 22.10 -4.18
CA VAL A 46 -3.48 22.45 -3.68
C VAL A 46 -4.23 23.44 -4.58
N GLU A 47 -3.52 24.09 -5.50
CA GLU A 47 -4.09 25.06 -6.44
C GLU A 47 -4.50 24.40 -7.77
N HIS A 48 -3.93 23.22 -8.07
CA HIS A 48 -4.21 22.46 -9.29
C HIS A 48 -4.76 21.07 -8.94
N ASP A 49 -6.00 21.03 -8.53
CA ASP A 49 -6.81 19.81 -8.29
C ASP A 49 -6.15 18.77 -7.36
N TYR A 50 -5.34 19.26 -6.41
CA TYR A 50 -4.63 18.42 -5.44
C TYR A 50 -3.68 17.38 -6.06
N GLU A 51 -3.11 17.67 -7.21
CA GLU A 51 -2.23 16.76 -7.94
C GLU A 51 -1.03 16.32 -7.08
N PRO A 52 -0.83 15.01 -6.87
CA PRO A 52 0.27 14.50 -6.05
C PRO A 52 1.57 14.38 -6.85
N LYS A 53 2.66 14.90 -6.31
CA LYS A 53 4.01 14.79 -6.88
C LYS A 53 4.74 13.58 -6.32
N TYR A 54 4.58 12.43 -6.97
CA TYR A 54 5.23 11.20 -6.53
C TYR A 54 6.71 11.14 -6.93
N ILE A 55 7.56 10.74 -5.98
CA ILE A 55 8.97 10.46 -6.20
C ILE A 55 9.31 9.01 -5.84
N THR A 56 10.38 8.49 -6.41
CA THR A 56 10.92 7.18 -6.00
C THR A 56 11.40 7.25 -4.55
N ILE A 57 10.98 6.30 -3.72
CA ILE A 57 11.40 6.21 -2.33
C ILE A 57 12.90 5.93 -2.27
N ARG A 58 13.62 6.69 -1.42
CA ARG A 58 15.06 6.49 -1.18
C ARG A 58 15.34 5.04 -0.75
N GLY A 59 16.33 4.40 -1.39
CA GLY A 59 16.68 2.99 -1.15
C GLY A 59 15.90 1.98 -2.00
N LYS A 60 14.96 2.41 -2.85
CA LYS A 60 14.23 1.51 -3.77
C LYS A 60 14.86 1.41 -5.16
N GLY A 61 15.95 2.15 -5.43
CA GLY A 61 16.62 2.17 -6.73
C GLY A 61 17.05 0.78 -7.20
N ASP A 62 17.73 0.00 -6.35
CA ASP A 62 18.23 -1.33 -6.68
C ASP A 62 17.10 -2.33 -6.93
N ILE A 63 16.02 -2.25 -6.13
CA ILE A 63 14.82 -3.07 -6.32
C ILE A 63 14.20 -2.78 -7.67
N LEU A 64 14.01 -1.51 -8.02
CA LEU A 64 13.45 -1.10 -9.31
C LEU A 64 14.39 -1.51 -10.47
N ALA A 65 15.70 -1.38 -10.30
CA ALA A 65 16.68 -1.82 -11.31
C ALA A 65 16.61 -3.34 -11.58
N ASN A 66 16.48 -4.14 -10.52
CA ASN A 66 16.30 -5.58 -10.63
C ASN A 66 14.95 -5.95 -11.27
N LEU A 67 13.86 -5.32 -10.83
CA LEU A 67 12.55 -5.54 -11.45
C LEU A 67 12.54 -5.17 -12.93
N ARG A 68 13.19 -4.07 -13.34
CA ARG A 68 13.31 -3.70 -14.77
C ARG A 68 14.06 -4.74 -15.60
N LYS A 69 15.08 -5.42 -15.02
CA LYS A 69 15.76 -6.53 -15.70
C LYS A 69 14.82 -7.70 -15.96
N GLU A 70 13.97 -8.04 -14.98
CA GLU A 70 13.01 -9.14 -15.14
C GLU A 70 11.85 -8.75 -16.08
N VAL A 71 11.36 -7.51 -16.02
CA VAL A 71 10.36 -6.95 -16.95
C VAL A 71 10.79 -7.06 -18.41
N LYS A 72 12.09 -6.82 -18.71
CA LYS A 72 12.62 -6.92 -20.09
C LYS A 72 12.52 -8.35 -20.64
N LYS A 73 12.65 -9.37 -19.79
CA LYS A 73 12.62 -10.79 -20.19
C LYS A 73 11.20 -11.33 -20.30
N ALA A 74 10.23 -10.69 -19.63
CA ALA A 74 8.88 -11.18 -19.51
C ALA A 74 7.99 -10.76 -20.70
N GLU A 75 7.15 -11.70 -21.17
CA GLU A 75 6.10 -11.46 -22.16
C GLU A 75 4.85 -10.86 -21.52
N LYS A 76 4.51 -11.32 -20.29
CA LYS A 76 3.37 -10.82 -19.50
C LYS A 76 3.80 -10.58 -18.06
N ILE A 77 3.17 -9.58 -17.45
CA ILE A 77 3.44 -9.17 -16.08
C ILE A 77 2.15 -9.23 -15.27
N TYR A 78 2.22 -9.87 -14.12
CA TYR A 78 1.12 -9.96 -13.17
C TYR A 78 1.49 -9.20 -11.89
N LEU A 79 0.68 -8.21 -11.54
CA LEU A 79 0.82 -7.44 -10.31
C LEU A 79 -0.04 -8.11 -9.24
N ALA A 80 0.61 -8.78 -8.29
CA ALA A 80 0.01 -9.70 -7.31
C ALA A 80 0.16 -9.15 -5.88
N THR A 81 -0.18 -7.89 -5.68
CA THR A 81 -0.24 -7.24 -4.36
C THR A 81 -1.58 -7.55 -3.66
N ASP A 82 -1.73 -7.20 -2.39
CA ASP A 82 -2.92 -7.51 -1.61
C ASP A 82 -4.23 -6.98 -2.21
N PRO A 83 -5.38 -7.62 -1.92
CA PRO A 83 -6.67 -7.28 -2.54
C PRO A 83 -7.35 -6.08 -1.88
N ASP A 84 -6.59 -5.09 -1.45
CA ASP A 84 -7.08 -3.85 -0.87
C ASP A 84 -6.61 -2.61 -1.66
N ARG A 85 -7.04 -1.42 -1.23
CA ARG A 85 -6.66 -0.17 -1.88
C ARG A 85 -5.16 0.13 -1.80
N GLU A 86 -4.46 -0.32 -0.74
CA GLU A 86 -3.01 -0.15 -0.63
C GLU A 86 -2.28 -1.02 -1.65
N GLY A 87 -2.68 -2.30 -1.79
CA GLY A 87 -2.16 -3.19 -2.82
C GLY A 87 -2.45 -2.69 -4.23
N GLU A 88 -3.63 -2.13 -4.47
CA GLU A 88 -3.98 -1.54 -5.77
C GLU A 88 -3.09 -0.33 -6.10
N ALA A 89 -2.83 0.54 -5.13
CA ALA A 89 -1.93 1.68 -5.29
C ALA A 89 -0.46 1.23 -5.50
N ILE A 90 0.01 0.19 -4.80
CA ILE A 90 1.34 -0.38 -5.03
C ILE A 90 1.46 -0.87 -6.48
N SER A 91 0.45 -1.60 -6.98
CA SER A 91 0.41 -2.06 -8.38
C SER A 91 0.45 -0.90 -9.36
N TRP A 92 -0.32 0.13 -9.13
CA TRP A 92 -0.35 1.35 -9.94
C TRP A 92 1.01 2.08 -9.92
N HIS A 93 1.63 2.22 -8.75
CA HIS A 93 2.96 2.81 -8.64
C HIS A 93 4.04 1.99 -9.35
N LEU A 94 3.95 0.66 -9.31
CA LEU A 94 4.85 -0.23 -10.05
C LEU A 94 4.68 -0.09 -11.55
N TYR A 95 3.44 0.02 -12.04
CA TYR A 95 3.13 0.23 -13.45
C TYR A 95 3.88 1.44 -14.01
N TYR A 96 3.80 2.58 -13.34
CA TYR A 96 4.51 3.79 -13.76
C TYR A 96 6.02 3.76 -13.50
N ALA A 97 6.45 3.27 -12.32
CA ALA A 97 7.89 3.24 -11.98
C ALA A 97 8.72 2.31 -12.89
N LEU A 98 8.09 1.25 -13.39
CA LEU A 98 8.73 0.28 -14.28
C LEU A 98 8.49 0.59 -15.77
N LYS A 99 7.65 1.60 -16.09
CA LYS A 99 7.26 1.99 -17.46
C LYS A 99 6.68 0.80 -18.23
N LEU A 100 5.52 0.32 -17.78
CA LEU A 100 4.91 -0.92 -18.29
C LEU A 100 3.91 -0.68 -19.43
N GLU A 101 3.84 0.52 -20.01
CA GLU A 101 2.86 0.94 -21.02
C GLU A 101 2.89 0.02 -22.27
N ASP A 102 4.07 -0.44 -22.65
CA ASP A 102 4.26 -1.32 -23.82
C ASP A 102 4.19 -2.82 -23.49
N LYS A 103 3.79 -3.18 -22.27
CA LYS A 103 3.74 -4.57 -21.81
C LYS A 103 2.30 -5.04 -21.57
N LYS A 104 2.08 -6.35 -21.69
CA LYS A 104 0.80 -6.96 -21.26
C LYS A 104 0.81 -7.09 -19.75
N VAL A 105 0.10 -6.21 -19.05
CA VAL A 105 0.06 -6.12 -17.59
C VAL A 105 -1.32 -6.48 -17.09
N TYR A 106 -1.36 -7.31 -16.07
CA TYR A 106 -2.59 -7.76 -15.43
C TYR A 106 -2.48 -7.65 -13.92
N ARG A 107 -3.56 -7.32 -13.27
CA ARG A 107 -3.74 -7.33 -11.84
C ARG A 107 -4.36 -8.66 -11.43
N ILE A 108 -3.73 -9.35 -10.47
CA ILE A 108 -4.30 -10.55 -9.83
C ILE A 108 -4.40 -10.35 -8.33
N THR A 109 -5.45 -10.88 -7.72
CA THR A 109 -5.71 -10.79 -6.28
C THR A 109 -6.11 -12.15 -5.74
N PHE A 110 -5.67 -12.45 -4.53
CA PHE A 110 -6.05 -13.64 -3.78
C PHE A 110 -6.07 -13.30 -2.29
N ASN A 111 -7.03 -13.87 -1.56
CA ASN A 111 -7.21 -13.62 -0.13
C ASN A 111 -6.38 -14.59 0.74
N GLU A 112 -5.88 -15.67 0.14
CA GLU A 112 -5.04 -16.67 0.80
C GLU A 112 -3.92 -17.15 -0.13
N ILE A 113 -2.80 -17.58 0.44
CA ILE A 113 -1.66 -18.07 -0.33
C ILE A 113 -1.72 -19.60 -0.41
N THR A 114 -2.74 -20.11 -1.10
CA THR A 114 -2.87 -21.52 -1.45
C THR A 114 -2.61 -21.73 -2.94
N LYS A 115 -2.23 -22.96 -3.31
CA LYS A 115 -1.97 -23.30 -4.71
C LYS A 115 -3.20 -23.07 -5.61
N ASN A 116 -4.38 -23.37 -5.08
CA ASN A 116 -5.64 -23.23 -5.83
C ASN A 116 -6.00 -21.75 -6.01
N ALA A 117 -5.99 -20.96 -4.93
CA ALA A 117 -6.29 -19.52 -4.99
C ALA A 117 -5.35 -18.77 -5.93
N VAL A 118 -4.04 -19.03 -5.87
CA VAL A 118 -3.05 -18.40 -6.77
C VAL A 118 -3.26 -18.82 -8.22
N LYS A 119 -3.60 -20.07 -8.52
CA LYS A 119 -3.88 -20.51 -9.90
C LYS A 119 -5.20 -19.96 -10.42
N GLU A 120 -6.20 -19.86 -9.58
CA GLU A 120 -7.50 -19.31 -9.94
C GLU A 120 -7.41 -17.80 -10.21
N SER A 121 -6.62 -17.06 -9.43
CA SER A 121 -6.40 -15.63 -9.65
C SER A 121 -5.78 -15.31 -11.02
N LEU A 122 -4.96 -16.20 -11.57
CA LEU A 122 -4.41 -16.04 -12.93
C LEU A 122 -5.49 -16.14 -14.02
N LYS A 123 -6.54 -16.94 -13.80
CA LYS A 123 -7.67 -17.05 -14.74
C LYS A 123 -8.58 -15.81 -14.66
N ASN A 124 -8.67 -15.23 -13.47
CA ASN A 124 -9.49 -14.04 -13.18
C ASN A 124 -8.65 -12.76 -13.19
N ALA A 125 -7.59 -12.73 -14.00
CA ALA A 125 -6.73 -11.57 -14.14
C ALA A 125 -7.51 -10.38 -14.75
N ARG A 126 -7.32 -9.17 -14.18
CA ARG A 126 -8.06 -7.96 -14.53
C ARG A 126 -7.13 -6.78 -14.74
N GLU A 127 -7.66 -5.64 -15.07
CA GLU A 127 -6.95 -4.36 -15.05
C GLU A 127 -6.84 -3.80 -13.62
N ILE A 128 -5.98 -2.80 -13.44
CA ILE A 128 -5.87 -2.04 -12.19
C ILE A 128 -7.18 -1.28 -11.97
N ASN A 129 -7.75 -1.38 -10.78
CA ASN A 129 -8.96 -0.66 -10.41
C ASN A 129 -8.62 0.77 -10.00
N MET A 130 -8.81 1.73 -10.90
CA MET A 130 -8.49 3.13 -10.65
C MET A 130 -9.31 3.75 -9.52
N ASN A 131 -10.54 3.31 -9.29
CA ASN A 131 -11.34 3.81 -8.15
C ASN A 131 -10.69 3.48 -6.79
N LEU A 132 -10.07 2.31 -6.66
CA LEU A 132 -9.31 1.94 -5.45
C LEU A 132 -7.99 2.71 -5.35
N VAL A 133 -7.33 2.96 -6.48
CA VAL A 133 -6.14 3.80 -6.54
C VAL A 133 -6.48 5.22 -6.10
N ASP A 134 -7.53 5.81 -6.63
CA ASP A 134 -7.97 7.17 -6.31
C ASP A 134 -8.41 7.29 -4.83
N ALA A 135 -9.09 6.28 -4.31
CA ALA A 135 -9.44 6.22 -2.89
C ALA A 135 -8.19 6.20 -1.97
N GLN A 136 -7.14 5.48 -2.37
CA GLN A 136 -5.87 5.47 -1.65
C GLN A 136 -5.14 6.81 -1.79
N GLN A 137 -5.09 7.40 -2.99
CA GLN A 137 -4.47 8.70 -3.24
C GLN A 137 -5.16 9.81 -2.42
N ALA A 138 -6.50 9.85 -2.42
CA ALA A 138 -7.27 10.81 -1.64
C ALA A 138 -6.98 10.68 -0.14
N ARG A 139 -6.96 9.46 0.37
CA ARG A 139 -6.57 9.21 1.77
C ARG A 139 -5.14 9.67 2.05
N ARG A 140 -4.19 9.34 1.18
CA ARG A 140 -2.78 9.73 1.34
C ARG A 140 -2.61 11.25 1.32
N ALA A 141 -3.33 11.93 0.43
CA ALA A 141 -3.34 13.39 0.33
C ALA A 141 -3.94 14.02 1.60
N LEU A 142 -5.06 13.52 2.08
CA LEU A 142 -5.71 14.01 3.29
C LEU A 142 -4.80 13.86 4.52
N ASP A 143 -4.22 12.67 4.73
CA ASP A 143 -3.32 12.42 5.86
C ASP A 143 -2.09 13.34 5.79
N ARG A 144 -1.57 13.59 4.58
CA ARG A 144 -0.45 14.52 4.36
C ARG A 144 -0.84 15.96 4.69
N MET A 145 -1.97 16.45 4.20
CA MET A 145 -2.43 17.82 4.45
C MET A 145 -2.69 18.05 5.94
N VAL A 146 -3.38 17.14 6.61
CA VAL A 146 -3.64 17.22 8.06
C VAL A 146 -2.31 17.26 8.83
N GLY A 147 -1.41 16.31 8.57
CA GLY A 147 -0.13 16.23 9.27
C GLY A 147 0.73 17.48 9.09
N TYR A 148 0.89 17.96 7.86
CA TYR A 148 1.78 19.09 7.54
C TYR A 148 1.23 20.46 7.93
N ARG A 149 -0.10 20.62 7.98
CA ARG A 149 -0.71 21.89 8.38
C ARG A 149 -0.94 22.01 9.87
N ILE A 150 -1.32 20.92 10.55
CA ILE A 150 -1.67 20.97 11.97
C ILE A 150 -0.44 20.74 12.87
N SER A 151 0.51 19.88 12.48
CA SER A 151 1.69 19.62 13.32
C SER A 151 2.50 20.89 13.63
N PRO A 152 2.77 21.81 12.67
CA PRO A 152 3.44 23.08 12.98
C PRO A 152 2.68 23.96 13.97
N LEU A 153 1.35 23.93 13.92
CA LEU A 153 0.51 24.65 14.90
C LEU A 153 0.71 24.10 16.32
N LEU A 154 0.74 22.77 16.46
CA LEU A 154 1.04 22.12 17.74
C LEU A 154 2.46 22.50 18.24
N TRP A 155 3.44 22.59 17.33
CA TRP A 155 4.81 23.00 17.72
C TRP A 155 4.88 24.44 18.22
N ALA A 156 4.09 25.32 17.61
CA ALA A 156 4.07 26.73 18.01
C ALA A 156 3.28 26.98 19.31
N LYS A 157 2.22 26.21 19.56
CA LYS A 157 1.28 26.46 20.67
C LYS A 157 1.47 25.55 21.87
N ILE A 158 2.01 24.35 21.69
CA ILE A 158 2.14 23.33 22.75
C ILE A 158 3.62 22.93 22.93
N LYS A 159 4.17 22.10 22.04
CA LYS A 159 5.55 21.60 22.14
C LYS A 159 6.07 21.09 20.81
N ARG A 160 7.36 21.36 20.51
CA ARG A 160 8.05 20.79 19.35
C ARG A 160 8.09 19.26 19.41
N GLY A 161 7.99 18.61 18.23
CA GLY A 161 8.04 17.16 18.11
C GLY A 161 6.68 16.46 18.20
N LEU A 162 5.60 17.18 18.52
CA LEU A 162 4.25 16.63 18.44
C LEU A 162 3.83 16.46 16.97
N SER A 163 2.99 15.47 16.69
CA SER A 163 2.41 15.29 15.36
C SER A 163 0.89 15.20 15.43
N ALA A 164 0.23 15.83 14.48
CA ALA A 164 -1.19 15.66 14.26
C ALA A 164 -1.43 14.60 13.20
N GLY A 165 -2.46 13.80 13.37
CA GLY A 165 -2.86 12.80 12.40
C GLY A 165 -4.29 12.36 12.61
N ARG A 166 -4.99 12.16 11.50
CA ARG A 166 -6.40 11.78 11.48
C ARG A 166 -6.65 10.45 12.23
N VAL A 167 -5.84 9.45 11.98
CA VAL A 167 -5.98 8.12 12.61
C VAL A 167 -5.61 8.16 14.09
N GLN A 168 -4.47 8.78 14.45
CA GLN A 168 -4.02 8.84 15.84
C GLN A 168 -4.98 9.63 16.74
N SER A 169 -5.61 10.69 16.23
CA SER A 169 -6.57 11.49 17.00
C SER A 169 -7.83 10.69 17.33
N VAL A 170 -8.37 9.96 16.35
CA VAL A 170 -9.53 9.09 16.55
C VAL A 170 -9.21 7.92 17.48
N ALA A 171 -8.05 7.28 17.30
CA ALA A 171 -7.62 6.19 18.17
C ALA A 171 -7.49 6.63 19.63
N LEU A 172 -6.87 7.79 19.87
CA LEU A 172 -6.77 8.36 21.22
C LEU A 172 -8.15 8.67 21.81
N ARG A 173 -9.06 9.24 21.01
CA ARG A 173 -10.42 9.54 21.46
C ARG A 173 -11.16 8.27 21.92
N ILE A 174 -11.10 7.19 21.13
CA ILE A 174 -11.72 5.90 21.50
C ILE A 174 -11.15 5.35 22.81
N ILE A 175 -9.83 5.49 23.02
CA ILE A 175 -9.17 5.06 24.27
C ILE A 175 -9.65 5.89 25.45
N CYS A 176 -9.74 7.22 25.30
CA CYS A 176 -10.23 8.10 26.36
C CYS A 176 -11.71 7.83 26.68
N ASP A 177 -12.56 7.67 25.67
CA ASP A 177 -13.97 7.35 25.88
C ASP A 177 -14.13 6.02 26.64
N ARG A 178 -13.30 5.02 26.33
CA ARG A 178 -13.29 3.75 27.06
C ARG A 178 -12.78 3.88 28.50
N GLU A 179 -11.77 4.70 28.73
CA GLU A 179 -11.26 4.98 30.07
C GLU A 179 -12.33 5.70 30.94
N ASP A 180 -13.07 6.62 30.34
CA ASP A 180 -14.19 7.28 31.02
C ASP A 180 -15.29 6.29 31.43
N GLU A 181 -15.63 5.32 30.55
CA GLU A 181 -16.54 4.21 30.88
C GLU A 181 -16.01 3.35 32.03
N ILE A 182 -14.72 2.99 32.05
CA ILE A 182 -14.09 2.22 33.11
C ILE A 182 -14.15 2.96 34.44
N ASN A 183 -13.83 4.27 34.43
CA ASN A 183 -13.84 5.10 35.63
C ASN A 183 -15.26 5.33 36.18
N ALA A 184 -16.27 5.34 35.31
CA ALA A 184 -17.69 5.48 35.69
C ALA A 184 -18.34 4.16 36.10
N PHE A 185 -17.65 3.01 35.87
CA PHE A 185 -18.24 1.71 36.18
C PHE A 185 -18.40 1.49 37.69
N VAL A 186 -19.61 1.19 38.10
CA VAL A 186 -19.94 0.78 39.47
C VAL A 186 -20.17 -0.73 39.48
N PRO A 187 -19.31 -1.53 40.16
CA PRO A 187 -19.48 -2.97 40.19
C PRO A 187 -20.73 -3.36 41.01
N GLU A 188 -21.60 -4.14 40.41
CA GLU A 188 -22.76 -4.75 41.08
C GLU A 188 -22.52 -6.25 41.26
N GLU A 189 -22.72 -6.72 42.50
CA GLU A 189 -22.65 -8.16 42.82
C GLU A 189 -23.88 -8.87 42.27
N TYR A 190 -23.67 -10.01 41.59
CA TYR A 190 -24.78 -10.84 41.12
C TYR A 190 -24.44 -12.32 41.29
N TRP A 191 -25.48 -13.14 41.40
CA TRP A 191 -25.38 -14.57 41.57
C TRP A 191 -25.98 -15.29 40.34
N THR A 192 -25.30 -16.34 39.85
CA THR A 192 -25.87 -17.24 38.84
C THR A 192 -26.39 -18.49 39.54
N LEU A 193 -27.64 -18.84 39.28
CA LEU A 193 -28.28 -20.06 39.77
C LEU A 193 -28.09 -21.19 38.77
#